data_e4f1c9dbc5adea539c26fe246f847ae3
#
_entry.id   e4f1c9dbc5adea539c26fe246f847ae3
#
_cell.length_a   1.000
_cell.length_b   1.000
_cell.length_c   1.000
_cell.angle_alpha   90.00
_cell.angle_beta   90.00
_cell.angle_gamma   90.00
#
_symmetry.space_group_name_H-M   'P 1'
#
loop_
_entity.id
_entity.type
_entity.pdbx_description
1 polymer ?
#
loop_
_entity_poly.entity_id
_entity_poly.type
_entity_poly.pdbx_seq_one_letter_code
_entity_poly.pdbx_strand_id
1 'polypeptide(L)'
;RLLILSLFSFSYRFGIVIPANQVESDLSAVRNEIETSKVFNPDVLPDGTRYVFLTRDFKLKKSNMPVNLQEESLLNYQFKNAHGEKYGYFQSFERSDGIVIVNYQLSPRYRNEWMNQHFPNADLMMIGSMFVSILIIFIILTFYYANKLSQQLKPILRVTEKISQQDLDFQTSQSTIKEFNQVLSGLDHMRIALRESLMENWKAEQDKQ
;
A
#
# COMPACT_ATOMS: atom_id res chain seq x y z
N ARG A 1 9.34 5.68 -3.17
CA ARG A 1 9.02 6.71 -2.14
C ARG A 1 7.83 7.58 -2.55
N LEU A 2 7.80 8.10 -3.80
CA LEU A 2 6.69 8.92 -4.32
C LEU A 2 5.34 8.19 -4.38
N LEU A 3 5.30 6.92 -4.78
CA LEU A 3 4.08 6.10 -4.85
C LEU A 3 3.43 5.88 -3.48
N ILE A 4 4.23 5.68 -2.45
CA ILE A 4 3.76 5.50 -1.06
C ILE A 4 3.11 6.78 -0.56
N LEU A 5 3.78 7.92 -0.75
CA LEU A 5 3.26 9.23 -0.38
C LEU A 5 1.99 9.58 -1.16
N SER A 6 1.88 9.16 -2.42
CA SER A 6 0.68 9.40 -3.24
C SER A 6 -0.52 8.57 -2.77
N LEU A 7 -0.34 7.31 -2.37
CA LEU A 7 -1.42 6.46 -1.83
C LEU A 7 -1.94 6.97 -0.47
N PHE A 8 -1.03 7.37 0.43
CA PHE A 8 -1.41 8.02 1.68
C PHE A 8 -2.15 9.33 1.44
N SER A 9 -1.60 10.21 0.60
CA SER A 9 -2.23 11.47 0.22
C SER A 9 -3.60 11.27 -0.43
N PHE A 10 -3.75 10.25 -1.26
CA PHE A 10 -5.00 9.89 -1.90
C PHE A 10 -6.07 9.47 -0.87
N SER A 11 -5.73 8.56 0.06
CA SER A 11 -6.66 8.09 1.09
C SER A 11 -7.16 9.22 1.99
N TYR A 12 -6.29 10.15 2.36
CA TYR A 12 -6.67 11.35 3.13
C TYR A 12 -7.46 12.35 2.28
N ARG A 13 -7.06 12.60 1.03
CA ARG A 13 -7.73 13.57 0.13
C ARG A 13 -9.14 13.15 -0.25
N PHE A 14 -9.38 11.85 -0.44
CA PHE A 14 -10.71 11.31 -0.70
C PHE A 14 -11.52 11.06 0.58
N GLY A 15 -10.97 11.36 1.74
CA GLY A 15 -11.65 11.25 3.02
C GLY A 15 -12.03 9.82 3.39
N ILE A 16 -11.30 8.81 2.88
CA ILE A 16 -11.50 7.40 3.23
C ILE A 16 -11.01 7.16 4.65
N VAL A 17 -9.87 7.77 4.99
CA VAL A 17 -9.25 7.70 6.32
C VAL A 17 -9.16 9.09 6.91
N ILE A 18 -9.53 9.20 8.18
CA ILE A 18 -9.39 10.42 8.99
C ILE A 18 -8.01 10.39 9.64
N PRO A 19 -7.18 11.45 9.50
CA PRO A 19 -5.88 11.53 10.15
C PRO A 19 -5.97 11.43 11.66
N ALA A 20 -4.94 10.89 12.30
CA ALA A 20 -4.90 10.72 13.75
C ALA A 20 -5.07 12.04 14.53
N ASN A 21 -4.51 13.14 14.04
CA ASN A 21 -4.57 14.47 14.65
C ASN A 21 -5.87 15.23 14.39
N GLN A 22 -6.77 14.71 13.54
CA GLN A 22 -8.02 15.39 13.21
C GLN A 22 -8.92 15.55 14.45
N VAL A 23 -9.01 14.51 15.27
CA VAL A 23 -9.84 14.53 16.49
C VAL A 23 -9.38 15.64 17.47
N GLU A 24 -8.08 15.84 17.61
CA GLU A 24 -7.52 16.90 18.47
C GLU A 24 -7.83 18.29 17.91
N SER A 25 -7.72 18.45 16.59
CA SER A 25 -8.10 19.69 15.92
C SER A 25 -9.61 19.99 16.07
N ASP A 26 -10.45 18.99 15.90
CA ASP A 26 -11.90 19.11 16.03
C ASP A 26 -12.32 19.44 17.47
N LEU A 27 -11.69 18.77 18.48
CA LEU A 27 -11.88 19.09 19.91
C LEU A 27 -11.47 20.53 20.23
N SER A 28 -10.38 21.00 19.63
CA SER A 28 -9.92 22.38 19.81
C SER A 28 -10.89 23.39 19.21
N ALA A 29 -11.50 23.06 18.06
CA ALA A 29 -12.48 23.91 17.40
C ALA A 29 -13.79 24.05 18.21
N VAL A 30 -14.23 22.97 18.85
CA VAL A 30 -15.48 22.96 19.65
C VAL A 30 -15.26 23.31 21.13
N ARG A 31 -14.02 23.61 21.55
CA ARG A 31 -13.67 23.97 22.93
C ARG A 31 -14.59 25.02 23.52
N ASN A 32 -14.73 26.18 22.85
CA ASN A 32 -15.54 27.28 23.31
C ASN A 32 -17.01 26.87 23.51
N GLU A 33 -17.55 26.07 22.60
CA GLU A 33 -18.92 25.58 22.69
C GLU A 33 -19.10 24.64 23.89
N ILE A 34 -18.15 23.74 24.14
CA ILE A 34 -18.18 22.86 25.31
C ILE A 34 -18.12 23.65 26.60
N GLU A 35 -17.23 24.65 26.72
CA GLU A 35 -16.98 25.41 27.95
C GLU A 35 -18.07 26.43 28.26
N THR A 36 -18.65 27.09 27.25
CA THR A 36 -19.57 28.24 27.45
C THR A 36 -21.05 27.91 27.31
N SER A 37 -21.42 26.76 26.72
CA SER A 37 -22.82 26.37 26.51
C SER A 37 -23.55 26.22 27.85
N LYS A 38 -24.82 26.62 27.94
CA LYS A 38 -25.64 26.49 29.16
C LYS A 38 -25.86 25.03 29.55
N VAL A 39 -26.04 24.16 28.57
CA VAL A 39 -26.22 22.71 28.79
C VAL A 39 -25.19 21.98 27.96
N PHE A 40 -24.50 21.00 28.57
CA PHE A 40 -23.56 20.17 27.83
C PHE A 40 -24.30 19.25 26.86
N ASN A 41 -24.03 19.43 25.58
CA ASN A 41 -24.50 18.54 24.52
C ASN A 41 -23.37 17.62 24.06
N PRO A 42 -23.48 16.28 24.28
CA PRO A 42 -22.45 15.35 23.81
C PRO A 42 -22.31 15.25 22.28
N ASP A 43 -23.36 15.63 21.52
CA ASP A 43 -23.35 15.53 20.06
C ASP A 43 -22.39 16.54 19.38
N VAL A 44 -21.87 17.50 20.14
CA VAL A 44 -20.83 18.44 19.72
C VAL A 44 -19.44 17.76 19.66
N LEU A 45 -19.27 16.67 20.42
CA LEU A 45 -18.00 15.95 20.45
C LEU A 45 -17.73 15.21 19.14
N PRO A 46 -16.48 15.19 18.67
CA PRO A 46 -16.11 14.44 17.48
C PRO A 46 -16.43 12.93 17.60
N ASP A 47 -16.84 12.34 16.49
CA ASP A 47 -17.13 10.91 16.44
C ASP A 47 -15.98 10.04 16.94
N GLY A 48 -16.32 8.97 17.67
CA GLY A 48 -15.36 8.02 18.24
C GLY A 48 -14.63 8.51 19.47
N THR A 49 -15.01 9.66 20.03
CA THR A 49 -14.57 10.09 21.36
C THR A 49 -15.47 9.52 22.46
N ARG A 50 -14.89 9.37 23.64
CA ARG A 50 -15.63 8.99 24.84
C ARG A 50 -15.53 10.14 25.84
N TYR A 51 -16.55 10.33 26.63
CA TYR A 51 -16.58 11.43 27.59
C TYR A 51 -17.11 10.99 28.94
N VAL A 52 -16.66 11.70 29.98
CA VAL A 52 -17.26 11.71 31.29
C VAL A 52 -17.50 13.17 31.69
N PHE A 53 -18.72 13.45 32.12
CA PHE A 53 -19.12 14.75 32.66
C PHE A 53 -19.32 14.65 34.16
N LEU A 54 -18.57 15.40 34.91
CA LEU A 54 -18.52 15.41 36.37
C LEU A 54 -18.96 16.76 36.92
N THR A 55 -19.56 16.75 38.11
CA THR A 55 -19.75 17.97 38.88
C THR A 55 -18.41 18.52 39.38
N ARG A 56 -18.40 19.74 39.97
CA ARG A 56 -17.21 20.29 40.67
C ARG A 56 -16.74 19.42 41.83
N ASP A 57 -17.66 18.66 42.45
CA ASP A 57 -17.36 17.70 43.52
C ASP A 57 -17.00 16.31 42.99
N PHE A 58 -16.67 16.19 41.68
CA PHE A 58 -16.30 14.94 41.03
C PHE A 58 -17.37 13.86 41.05
N LYS A 59 -18.65 14.22 41.22
CA LYS A 59 -19.77 13.28 41.08
C LYS A 59 -20.17 13.14 39.62
N LEU A 60 -20.42 11.91 39.20
CA LEU A 60 -20.82 11.61 37.83
C LEU A 60 -22.18 12.22 37.48
N LYS A 61 -22.24 13.01 36.42
CA LYS A 61 -23.48 13.52 35.81
C LYS A 61 -23.89 12.68 34.61
N LYS A 62 -22.97 12.48 33.66
CA LYS A 62 -23.22 11.75 32.41
C LYS A 62 -21.91 11.18 31.88
N SER A 63 -21.94 9.98 31.29
CA SER A 63 -20.76 9.37 30.67
C SER A 63 -21.17 8.34 29.61
N ASN A 64 -20.34 8.17 28.59
CA ASN A 64 -20.33 7.03 27.69
C ASN A 64 -19.07 6.19 27.84
N MET A 65 -18.22 6.48 28.85
CA MET A 65 -17.04 5.70 29.17
C MET A 65 -17.36 4.48 30.05
N PRO A 66 -16.70 3.34 29.84
CA PRO A 66 -16.72 2.23 30.79
C PRO A 66 -16.07 2.66 32.13
N VAL A 67 -16.45 1.99 33.24
CA VAL A 67 -16.08 2.40 34.62
C VAL A 67 -14.55 2.50 34.81
N ASN A 68 -13.81 1.53 34.28
CA ASN A 68 -12.33 1.54 34.33
C ASN A 68 -11.71 2.75 33.65
N LEU A 69 -12.30 3.22 32.57
CA LEU A 69 -11.84 4.40 31.84
C LEU A 69 -12.23 5.71 32.56
N GLN A 70 -13.35 5.72 33.30
CA GLN A 70 -13.73 6.86 34.12
C GLN A 70 -12.75 7.10 35.26
N GLU A 71 -12.31 6.04 35.94
CA GLU A 71 -11.30 6.12 36.99
C GLU A 71 -9.96 6.66 36.45
N GLU A 72 -9.51 6.10 35.32
CA GLU A 72 -8.29 6.56 34.65
C GLU A 72 -8.40 8.05 34.23
N SER A 73 -9.55 8.47 33.71
CA SER A 73 -9.77 9.86 33.31
C SER A 73 -9.70 10.84 34.49
N LEU A 74 -10.16 10.45 35.67
CA LEU A 74 -10.05 11.22 36.92
C LEU A 74 -8.60 11.35 37.37
N LEU A 75 -7.85 10.24 37.35
CA LEU A 75 -6.43 10.26 37.71
C LEU A 75 -5.63 11.17 36.76
N ASN A 76 -5.88 11.05 35.45
CA ASN A 76 -5.22 11.92 34.45
C ASN A 76 -5.55 13.41 34.67
N TYR A 77 -6.78 13.75 35.01
CA TYR A 77 -7.16 15.13 35.33
C TYR A 77 -6.43 15.64 36.57
N GLN A 78 -6.39 14.84 37.66
CA GLN A 78 -5.74 15.22 38.93
C GLN A 78 -4.21 15.41 38.76
N PHE A 79 -3.56 14.54 38.01
CA PHE A 79 -2.13 14.60 37.75
C PHE A 79 -1.73 15.50 36.58
N LYS A 80 -2.70 16.15 35.90
CA LYS A 80 -2.49 16.96 34.69
C LYS A 80 -1.75 16.22 33.58
N ASN A 81 -1.94 14.91 33.49
CA ASN A 81 -1.39 14.10 32.42
C ASN A 81 -2.38 14.05 31.25
N ALA A 82 -1.92 14.42 30.05
CA ALA A 82 -2.75 14.33 28.85
C ALA A 82 -2.76 12.92 28.23
N HIS A 83 -1.86 12.05 28.66
CA HIS A 83 -1.63 10.73 28.08
C HIS A 83 -1.78 9.62 29.12
N GLY A 84 -2.65 8.67 28.83
CA GLY A 84 -2.77 7.42 29.58
C GLY A 84 -2.13 6.28 28.78
N GLU A 85 -1.15 5.59 29.37
CA GLU A 85 -0.36 4.54 28.70
C GLU A 85 -1.22 3.46 28.00
N LYS A 86 -2.38 3.16 28.59
CA LYS A 86 -3.26 2.08 28.13
C LYS A 86 -4.47 2.55 27.32
N TYR A 87 -4.95 3.75 27.54
CA TYR A 87 -6.27 4.18 27.10
C TYR A 87 -6.27 5.37 26.13
N GLY A 88 -5.10 5.82 25.67
CA GLY A 88 -4.97 6.93 24.75
C GLY A 88 -4.83 8.29 25.44
N TYR A 89 -5.35 9.32 24.82
CA TYR A 89 -5.20 10.71 25.26
C TYR A 89 -6.46 11.21 25.95
N PHE A 90 -6.27 12.12 26.91
CA PHE A 90 -7.33 12.77 27.66
C PHE A 90 -7.23 14.28 27.52
N GLN A 91 -8.36 14.92 27.30
CA GLN A 91 -8.47 16.37 27.29
C GLN A 91 -9.62 16.81 28.19
N SER A 92 -9.36 17.75 29.09
CA SER A 92 -10.33 18.28 30.03
C SER A 92 -10.83 19.66 29.60
N PHE A 93 -12.13 19.89 29.81
CA PHE A 93 -12.80 21.15 29.56
C PHE A 93 -13.51 21.58 30.83
N GLU A 94 -13.15 22.77 31.32
CA GLU A 94 -13.75 23.33 32.52
C GLU A 94 -15.02 24.11 32.15
N ARG A 95 -16.07 23.83 32.88
CA ARG A 95 -17.40 24.44 32.71
C ARG A 95 -17.87 25.07 34.03
N SER A 96 -18.81 25.99 33.92
CA SER A 96 -19.45 26.59 35.09
C SER A 96 -20.16 25.59 36.02
N ASP A 97 -20.67 24.50 35.40
CA ASP A 97 -21.47 23.46 36.06
C ASP A 97 -20.71 22.13 36.28
N GLY A 98 -19.42 22.08 35.98
CA GLY A 98 -18.60 20.90 36.19
C GLY A 98 -17.39 20.77 35.27
N ILE A 99 -16.93 19.57 35.05
CA ILE A 99 -15.75 19.24 34.23
C ILE A 99 -16.13 18.16 33.25
N VAL A 100 -15.81 18.36 31.97
CA VAL A 100 -15.93 17.34 30.93
C VAL A 100 -14.56 16.85 30.60
N ILE A 101 -14.33 15.53 30.73
CA ILE A 101 -13.07 14.90 30.32
C ILE A 101 -13.39 14.02 29.11
N VAL A 102 -12.67 14.25 28.02
CA VAL A 102 -12.83 13.53 26.75
C VAL A 102 -11.62 12.64 26.55
N ASN A 103 -11.88 11.38 26.30
CA ASN A 103 -10.87 10.41 25.88
C ASN A 103 -10.92 10.21 24.37
N TYR A 104 -9.76 10.18 23.74
CA TYR A 104 -9.62 9.95 22.32
C TYR A 104 -8.33 9.19 22.00
N GLN A 105 -8.29 8.57 20.84
CA GLN A 105 -7.10 7.86 20.35
C GLN A 105 -6.50 8.62 19.18
N LEU A 106 -5.20 8.79 19.17
CA LEU A 106 -4.43 9.32 18.04
C LEU A 106 -4.08 8.17 17.08
N SER A 107 -5.10 7.60 16.47
CA SER A 107 -4.95 6.59 15.43
C SER A 107 -5.78 6.96 14.21
N PRO A 108 -5.25 6.76 12.99
CA PRO A 108 -6.06 6.91 11.80
C PRO A 108 -7.25 5.96 11.84
N ARG A 109 -8.41 6.44 11.42
CA ARG A 109 -9.64 5.65 11.38
C ARG A 109 -10.37 5.85 10.07
N TYR A 110 -11.18 4.87 9.68
CA TYR A 110 -12.02 5.04 8.52
C TYR A 110 -13.16 6.01 8.82
N ARG A 111 -13.55 6.79 7.81
CA ARG A 111 -14.75 7.64 7.91
C ARG A 111 -16.03 6.80 8.01
N ASN A 112 -16.03 5.63 7.37
CA ASN A 112 -17.17 4.73 7.37
C ASN A 112 -17.12 3.83 8.62
N GLU A 113 -18.18 3.89 9.44
CA GLU A 113 -18.29 3.14 10.68
C GLU A 113 -18.33 1.61 10.45
N TRP A 114 -18.94 1.16 9.36
CA TRP A 114 -18.91 -0.25 8.97
C TRP A 114 -17.47 -0.75 8.74
N MET A 115 -16.63 0.07 8.13
CA MET A 115 -15.21 -0.26 7.94
C MET A 115 -14.46 -0.32 9.27
N ASN A 116 -14.75 0.58 10.21
CA ASN A 116 -14.13 0.57 11.53
C ASN A 116 -14.50 -0.68 12.34
N GLN A 117 -15.70 -1.24 12.12
CA GLN A 117 -16.17 -2.45 12.83
C GLN A 117 -15.60 -3.74 12.24
N HIS A 118 -15.41 -3.81 10.93
CA HIS A 118 -15.02 -5.04 10.21
C HIS A 118 -13.54 -5.13 9.90
N PHE A 119 -12.86 -4.02 9.77
CA PHE A 119 -11.43 -3.99 9.49
C PHE A 119 -10.67 -3.51 10.73
N PRO A 120 -9.60 -4.24 11.12
CA PRO A 120 -8.74 -3.78 12.20
C PRO A 120 -8.08 -2.44 11.80
N ASN A 121 -7.13 -1.99 12.50
CA ASN A 121 -6.48 -0.70 12.35
C ASN A 121 -6.30 -0.23 10.90
N ALA A 122 -6.73 0.99 10.60
CA ALA A 122 -6.61 1.60 9.27
C ALA A 122 -5.15 1.65 8.76
N ASP A 123 -4.18 1.80 9.66
CA ASP A 123 -2.74 1.76 9.36
C ASP A 123 -2.31 0.42 8.76
N LEU A 124 -2.72 -0.69 9.36
CA LEU A 124 -2.37 -2.04 8.88
C LEU A 124 -2.96 -2.29 7.49
N MET A 125 -4.19 -1.84 7.26
CA MET A 125 -4.84 -1.98 5.94
C MET A 125 -4.14 -1.12 4.88
N MET A 126 -3.71 0.10 5.23
CA MET A 126 -2.95 0.96 4.32
C MET A 126 -1.59 0.33 3.97
N ILE A 127 -0.87 -0.19 4.95
CA ILE A 127 0.39 -0.91 4.73
C ILE A 127 0.14 -2.17 3.88
N GLY A 128 -0.89 -2.95 4.20
CA GLY A 128 -1.27 -4.14 3.45
C GLY A 128 -1.61 -3.83 1.99
N SER A 129 -2.39 -2.79 1.73
CA SER A 129 -2.73 -2.35 0.36
C SER A 129 -1.50 -1.93 -0.45
N MET A 130 -0.51 -1.34 0.20
CA MET A 130 0.77 -1.01 -0.42
C MET A 130 1.52 -2.26 -0.89
N PHE A 131 1.61 -3.29 -0.03
CA PHE A 131 2.25 -4.55 -0.41
C PHE A 131 1.52 -5.24 -1.57
N VAL A 132 0.20 -5.26 -1.54
CA VAL A 132 -0.62 -5.81 -2.64
C VAL A 132 -0.37 -5.04 -3.94
N SER A 133 -0.30 -3.72 -3.90
CA SER A 133 -0.01 -2.88 -5.07
C SER A 133 1.37 -3.18 -5.67
N ILE A 134 2.39 -3.33 -4.84
CA ILE A 134 3.74 -3.69 -5.27
C ILE A 134 3.74 -5.07 -5.93
N LEU A 135 3.04 -6.04 -5.35
CA LEU A 135 2.90 -7.40 -5.89
C LEU A 135 2.24 -7.38 -7.29
N ILE A 136 1.17 -6.62 -7.45
CA ILE A 136 0.46 -6.47 -8.74
C ILE A 136 1.42 -5.87 -9.79
N ILE A 137 2.13 -4.81 -9.45
CA ILE A 137 3.11 -4.18 -10.35
C ILE A 137 4.20 -5.18 -10.74
N PHE A 138 4.71 -5.94 -9.78
CA PHE A 138 5.73 -6.96 -10.04
C PHE A 138 5.22 -8.05 -10.99
N ILE A 139 4.00 -8.54 -10.80
CA ILE A 139 3.37 -9.52 -11.68
C ILE A 139 3.24 -8.96 -13.11
N ILE A 140 2.74 -7.72 -13.26
CA ILE A 140 2.58 -7.08 -14.57
C ILE A 140 3.93 -6.95 -15.29
N LEU A 141 4.97 -6.48 -14.57
CA LEU A 141 6.31 -6.36 -15.13
C LEU A 141 6.88 -7.72 -15.55
N THR A 142 6.68 -8.74 -14.71
CA THR A 142 7.15 -10.11 -15.03
C THR A 142 6.51 -10.62 -16.32
N PHE A 143 5.20 -10.50 -16.47
CA PHE A 143 4.52 -10.89 -17.71
C PHE A 143 4.98 -10.09 -18.92
N TYR A 144 5.17 -8.78 -18.76
CA TYR A 144 5.67 -7.91 -19.83
C TYR A 144 7.06 -8.35 -20.32
N TYR A 145 8.00 -8.54 -19.39
CA TYR A 145 9.36 -8.96 -19.72
C TYR A 145 9.42 -10.39 -20.24
N ALA A 146 8.64 -11.33 -19.68
CA ALA A 146 8.56 -12.70 -20.16
C ALA A 146 8.09 -12.78 -21.60
N ASN A 147 7.04 -12.04 -21.95
CA ASN A 147 6.54 -11.97 -23.34
C ASN A 147 7.57 -11.35 -24.28
N LYS A 148 8.22 -10.28 -23.88
CA LYS A 148 9.28 -9.65 -24.68
C LYS A 148 10.46 -10.59 -24.91
N LEU A 149 10.89 -11.32 -23.89
CA LEU A 149 11.98 -12.31 -23.99
C LEU A 149 11.59 -13.49 -24.89
N SER A 150 10.38 -14.01 -24.71
CA SER A 150 9.85 -15.09 -25.56
C SER A 150 9.82 -14.73 -27.04
N GLN A 151 9.42 -13.50 -27.37
CA GLN A 151 9.43 -13.02 -28.76
C GLN A 151 10.85 -12.97 -29.35
N GLN A 152 11.85 -12.62 -28.56
CA GLN A 152 13.24 -12.56 -28.99
C GLN A 152 13.91 -13.95 -29.11
N LEU A 153 13.38 -14.96 -28.44
CA LEU A 153 13.84 -16.36 -28.56
C LEU A 153 13.31 -17.06 -29.82
N LYS A 154 12.16 -16.65 -30.36
CA LYS A 154 11.56 -17.25 -31.54
C LYS A 154 12.50 -17.30 -32.78
N PRO A 155 13.25 -16.25 -33.13
CA PRO A 155 14.21 -16.29 -34.22
C PRO A 155 15.29 -17.38 -34.03
N ILE A 156 15.82 -17.52 -32.81
CA ILE A 156 16.85 -18.50 -32.49
C ILE A 156 16.29 -19.92 -32.71
N LEU A 157 15.11 -20.22 -32.15
CA LEU A 157 14.45 -21.51 -32.31
C LEU A 157 14.20 -21.81 -33.78
N ARG A 158 13.71 -20.86 -34.58
CA ARG A 158 13.46 -21.01 -36.03
C ARG A 158 14.76 -21.32 -36.78
N VAL A 159 15.85 -20.63 -36.51
CA VAL A 159 17.15 -20.88 -37.13
C VAL A 159 17.64 -22.27 -36.79
N THR A 160 17.57 -22.68 -35.53
CA THR A 160 18.02 -24.00 -35.08
C THR A 160 17.16 -25.12 -35.76
N GLU A 161 15.87 -24.92 -35.83
CA GLU A 161 14.96 -25.88 -36.51
C GLU A 161 15.27 -26.04 -37.98
N LYS A 162 15.49 -24.94 -38.71
CA LYS A 162 15.88 -24.97 -40.13
C LYS A 162 17.22 -25.69 -40.36
N ILE A 163 18.22 -25.38 -39.55
CA ILE A 163 19.52 -26.06 -39.63
C ILE A 163 19.34 -27.58 -39.38
N SER A 164 18.52 -27.97 -38.41
CA SER A 164 18.27 -29.41 -38.13
C SER A 164 17.56 -30.14 -39.25
N GLN A 165 16.77 -29.42 -40.03
CA GLN A 165 16.07 -29.95 -41.23
C GLN A 165 16.95 -29.88 -42.51
N GLN A 166 18.22 -29.46 -42.39
CA GLN A 166 19.14 -29.22 -43.52
C GLN A 166 18.65 -28.15 -44.52
N ASP A 167 17.65 -27.34 -44.11
CA ASP A 167 17.28 -26.14 -44.86
C ASP A 167 18.28 -25.03 -44.51
N LEU A 168 19.31 -24.88 -45.36
CA LEU A 168 20.41 -23.91 -45.13
C LEU A 168 20.25 -22.65 -45.98
N ASP A 169 19.17 -22.53 -46.77
CA ASP A 169 18.95 -21.41 -47.69
C ASP A 169 17.95 -20.39 -47.10
N PHE A 170 18.36 -19.77 -46.01
CA PHE A 170 17.58 -18.71 -45.39
C PHE A 170 18.48 -17.57 -44.85
N GLN A 171 17.85 -16.42 -44.65
CA GLN A 171 18.54 -15.25 -44.00
C GLN A 171 18.23 -15.23 -42.53
N THR A 172 19.27 -15.00 -41.73
CA THR A 172 19.13 -14.84 -40.27
C THR A 172 18.54 -13.47 -39.93
N SER A 173 17.50 -13.44 -39.11
CA SER A 173 16.90 -12.21 -38.59
C SER A 173 17.74 -11.67 -37.43
N GLN A 174 17.73 -10.35 -37.27
CA GLN A 174 18.41 -9.71 -36.13
C GLN A 174 17.48 -9.58 -34.93
N SER A 175 18.04 -9.69 -33.73
CA SER A 175 17.37 -9.41 -32.46
C SER A 175 17.72 -8.01 -31.96
N THR A 176 16.86 -7.41 -31.14
CA THR A 176 17.16 -6.15 -30.44
C THR A 176 18.06 -6.34 -29.23
N ILE A 177 18.28 -7.58 -28.79
CA ILE A 177 19.11 -7.94 -27.65
C ILE A 177 20.49 -8.37 -28.16
N LYS A 178 21.52 -7.72 -27.67
CA LYS A 178 22.91 -7.94 -28.10
C LYS A 178 23.37 -9.40 -27.95
N GLU A 179 23.06 -10.01 -26.82
CA GLU A 179 23.41 -11.39 -26.50
C GLU A 179 22.76 -12.39 -27.48
N PHE A 180 21.52 -12.11 -27.88
CA PHE A 180 20.82 -12.94 -28.87
C PHE A 180 21.38 -12.76 -30.28
N ASN A 181 21.84 -11.57 -30.63
CA ASN A 181 22.54 -11.34 -31.89
C ASN A 181 23.87 -12.10 -31.97
N GLN A 182 24.59 -12.24 -30.86
CA GLN A 182 25.80 -13.06 -30.82
C GLN A 182 25.49 -14.54 -31.07
N VAL A 183 24.42 -15.07 -30.46
CA VAL A 183 23.97 -16.44 -30.69
C VAL A 183 23.52 -16.65 -32.14
N LEU A 184 22.74 -15.72 -32.68
CA LEU A 184 22.27 -15.78 -34.08
C LEU A 184 23.45 -15.72 -35.08
N SER A 185 24.44 -14.88 -34.80
CA SER A 185 25.67 -14.83 -35.60
C SER A 185 26.47 -16.14 -35.56
N GLY A 186 26.60 -16.76 -34.36
CA GLY A 186 27.22 -18.05 -34.21
C GLY A 186 26.48 -19.18 -34.97
N LEU A 187 25.16 -19.16 -34.94
CA LEU A 187 24.33 -20.11 -35.70
C LEU A 187 24.44 -19.87 -37.22
N ASP A 188 24.58 -18.61 -37.66
CA ASP A 188 24.75 -18.30 -39.04
C ASP A 188 26.14 -18.76 -39.58
N HIS A 189 27.18 -18.59 -38.82
CA HIS A 189 28.51 -19.17 -39.15
C HIS A 189 28.44 -20.69 -39.25
N MET A 190 27.75 -21.37 -38.32
CA MET A 190 27.55 -22.82 -38.37
C MET A 190 26.78 -23.25 -39.62
N ARG A 191 25.73 -22.51 -40.00
CA ARG A 191 24.95 -22.74 -41.23
C ARG A 191 25.81 -22.67 -42.50
N ILE A 192 26.66 -21.62 -42.58
CA ILE A 192 27.56 -21.41 -43.72
C ILE A 192 28.56 -22.57 -43.81
N ALA A 193 29.24 -22.92 -42.72
CA ALA A 193 30.21 -24.00 -42.68
C ALA A 193 29.57 -25.35 -43.06
N LEU A 194 28.35 -25.64 -42.58
CA LEU A 194 27.64 -26.85 -42.96
C LEU A 194 27.26 -26.90 -44.43
N ARG A 195 26.82 -25.76 -45.00
CA ARG A 195 26.54 -25.63 -46.45
C ARG A 195 27.77 -25.90 -47.30
N GLU A 196 28.90 -25.32 -46.93
CA GLU A 196 30.19 -25.52 -47.66
C GLU A 196 30.62 -26.99 -47.59
N SER A 197 30.56 -27.61 -46.45
CA SER A 197 30.88 -29.03 -46.27
C SER A 197 29.99 -29.96 -47.09
N LEU A 198 28.68 -29.69 -47.13
CA LEU A 198 27.77 -30.45 -47.99
C LEU A 198 28.06 -30.26 -49.45
N MET A 199 28.38 -29.07 -49.93
CA MET A 199 28.75 -28.82 -51.31
C MET A 199 30.04 -29.51 -51.72
N GLU A 200 31.05 -29.51 -50.83
CA GLU A 200 32.30 -30.22 -51.08
C GLU A 200 32.11 -31.73 -51.19
N ASN A 201 31.29 -32.29 -50.27
CA ASN A 201 30.95 -33.71 -50.35
C ASN A 201 30.23 -34.07 -51.64
N TRP A 202 29.28 -33.26 -52.10
CA TRP A 202 28.59 -33.44 -53.35
C TRP A 202 29.51 -33.41 -54.58
N LYS A 203 30.44 -32.47 -54.61
CA LYS A 203 31.46 -32.38 -55.68
C LYS A 203 32.38 -33.61 -55.70
N ALA A 204 32.86 -34.04 -54.52
CA ALA A 204 33.73 -35.20 -54.39
C ALA A 204 33.00 -36.50 -54.80
N GLU A 205 31.69 -36.57 -54.71
CA GLU A 205 30.88 -37.73 -55.12
C GLU A 205 30.62 -37.73 -56.62
N GLN A 206 30.45 -36.58 -57.24
CA GLN A 206 30.34 -36.42 -58.71
C GLN A 206 31.66 -36.72 -59.43
N ASP A 207 32.78 -36.34 -58.84
CA ASP A 207 34.10 -36.63 -59.44
C ASP A 207 34.51 -38.13 -59.39
N LYS A 208 33.76 -38.97 -58.70
CA LYS A 208 33.97 -40.43 -58.61
C LYS A 208 33.11 -41.24 -59.59
N GLN A 209 32.21 -40.61 -60.31
CA GLN A 209 31.39 -41.22 -61.38
C GLN A 209 31.99 -40.98 -62.74
#